data_23c06068c8ac8449b21379ff8e7bd2e4
#
_entry.id   23c06068c8ac8449b21379ff8e7bd2e4
#
_cell.length_a   1.000
_cell.length_b   1.000
_cell.length_c   1.000
_cell.angle_alpha   90.00
_cell.angle_beta   90.00
_cell.angle_gamma   90.00
#
_symmetry.space_group_name_H-M   'P 1'
#
loop_
_entity.id
_entity.type
_entity.pdbx_description
1 polymer ?
#
loop_
_entity_poly.entity_id
_entity_poly.type
_entity_poly.pdbx_seq_one_letter_code
_entity_poly.pdbx_strand_id
1 'polypeptide(L)'
;MPRPDDPRAVPTVQVDNEMVRVTEWRFAPGAATGHHRHEYPYVVVPMTTGRLALTAAAGAATGDLVIGQAYYRPAGAEHDVRNANAFEFVFVEIELKTPTPAPGGAR
;
A
#
# COMPACT_ATOMS: atom_id res chain seq x y z
N MET A 1 4.39 -9.31 -14.95
CA MET A 1 3.28 -10.23 -14.68
C MET A 1 3.66 -11.19 -13.58
N PRO A 2 2.97 -11.18 -12.44
CA PRO A 2 3.28 -12.14 -11.38
C PRO A 2 3.03 -13.56 -11.86
N ARG A 3 3.88 -14.47 -11.42
CA ARG A 3 3.68 -15.88 -11.70
C ARG A 3 3.05 -16.57 -10.52
N PRO A 4 2.39 -17.73 -10.72
CA PRO A 4 1.73 -18.44 -9.62
C PRO A 4 2.65 -18.79 -8.46
N ASP A 5 3.94 -18.99 -8.74
CA ASP A 5 4.94 -19.35 -7.73
C ASP A 5 5.71 -18.16 -7.16
N ASP A 6 5.39 -16.94 -7.58
CA ASP A 6 6.00 -15.74 -7.00
C ASP A 6 5.61 -15.63 -5.51
N PRO A 7 6.53 -15.22 -4.63
CA PRO A 7 6.17 -15.01 -3.25
C PRO A 7 5.14 -13.90 -3.12
N ARG A 8 4.23 -14.05 -2.16
CA ARG A 8 3.19 -13.07 -1.90
C ARG A 8 3.56 -12.19 -0.74
N ALA A 9 3.27 -10.90 -0.86
CA ALA A 9 3.31 -9.99 0.27
C ALA A 9 2.29 -10.44 1.30
N VAL A 10 2.61 -10.26 2.57
CA VAL A 10 1.77 -10.71 3.68
C VAL A 10 1.13 -9.49 4.35
N PRO A 11 -0.20 -9.33 4.27
CA PRO A 11 -0.90 -8.28 4.98
C PRO A 11 -1.27 -8.73 6.39
N THR A 12 -1.09 -7.86 7.36
CA THR A 12 -1.55 -8.07 8.72
C THR A 12 -2.38 -6.85 9.13
N VAL A 13 -3.67 -7.04 9.30
CA VAL A 13 -4.56 -5.96 9.73
C VAL A 13 -4.35 -5.70 11.20
N GLN A 14 -4.00 -4.47 11.53
CA GLN A 14 -3.70 -4.05 12.90
C GLN A 14 -4.87 -3.27 13.53
N VAL A 15 -5.57 -2.49 12.72
CA VAL A 15 -6.75 -1.71 13.15
C VAL A 15 -7.76 -1.80 12.03
N ASP A 16 -9.01 -2.05 12.39
CA ASP A 16 -10.10 -2.02 11.42
C ASP A 16 -11.38 -1.57 12.14
N ASN A 17 -11.81 -0.35 11.87
CA ASN A 17 -13.01 0.22 12.46
C ASN A 17 -13.73 1.07 11.42
N GLU A 18 -14.70 1.86 11.86
CA GLU A 18 -15.50 2.69 10.95
C GLU A 18 -14.67 3.77 10.24
N MET A 19 -13.57 4.19 10.83
CA MET A 19 -12.80 5.34 10.35
C MET A 19 -11.60 4.94 9.52
N VAL A 20 -10.91 3.88 9.91
CA VAL A 20 -9.64 3.49 9.27
C VAL A 20 -9.49 1.98 9.23
N ARG A 21 -8.70 1.54 8.27
CA ARG A 21 -8.11 0.21 8.30
C ARG A 21 -6.60 0.37 8.16
N VAL A 22 -5.87 -0.14 9.14
CA VAL A 22 -4.41 -0.08 9.18
C VAL A 22 -3.87 -1.47 8.93
N THR A 23 -3.07 -1.63 7.89
CA THR A 23 -2.52 -2.91 7.48
C THR A 23 -1.01 -2.79 7.36
N GLU A 24 -0.30 -3.68 8.03
CA GLU A 24 1.12 -3.85 7.79
C GLU A 24 1.31 -4.79 6.60
N TRP A 25 2.05 -4.34 5.61
CA TRP A 25 2.41 -5.14 4.45
C TRP A 25 3.88 -5.53 4.53
N ARG A 26 4.15 -6.82 4.50
CA ARG A 26 5.50 -7.36 4.62
C ARG A 26 5.85 -8.14 3.36
N PHE A 27 6.96 -7.77 2.74
CA PHE A 27 7.37 -8.29 1.45
C PHE A 27 8.74 -8.95 1.59
N ALA A 28 8.82 -10.26 1.42
CA ALA A 28 10.09 -10.90 1.16
C ALA A 28 10.68 -10.37 -0.15
N PRO A 29 11.99 -10.53 -0.41
CA PRO A 29 12.55 -10.10 -1.68
C PRO A 29 11.77 -10.67 -2.86
N GLY A 30 11.36 -9.81 -3.78
CA GLY A 30 10.58 -10.20 -4.96
C GLY A 30 9.10 -10.45 -4.70
N ALA A 31 8.63 -10.39 -3.46
CA ALA A 31 7.22 -10.60 -3.18
C ALA A 31 6.35 -9.50 -3.76
N ALA A 32 5.12 -9.84 -4.11
CA ALA A 32 4.17 -8.92 -4.73
C ALA A 32 2.80 -9.05 -4.10
N THR A 33 2.06 -7.94 -4.12
CA THR A 33 0.67 -7.93 -3.64
C THR A 33 -0.29 -8.62 -4.59
N GLY A 34 0.04 -8.66 -5.88
CA GLY A 34 -0.90 -8.93 -6.94
C GLY A 34 -1.68 -7.68 -7.33
N HIS A 35 -2.36 -7.74 -8.46
CA HIS A 35 -3.17 -6.61 -8.92
C HIS A 35 -4.33 -6.35 -7.97
N HIS A 36 -4.53 -5.10 -7.59
CA HIS A 36 -5.63 -4.70 -6.70
C HIS A 36 -6.02 -3.26 -6.96
N ARG A 37 -7.23 -2.92 -6.53
CA ARG A 37 -7.77 -1.57 -6.61
C ARG A 37 -8.08 -1.07 -5.22
N HIS A 38 -7.69 0.15 -4.94
CA HIS A 38 -7.96 0.80 -3.65
C HIS A 38 -9.32 1.48 -3.66
N GLU A 39 -10.22 1.02 -2.80
CA GLU A 39 -11.55 1.62 -2.65
C GLU A 39 -11.51 2.93 -1.88
N TYR A 40 -10.52 3.10 -1.02
CA TYR A 40 -10.40 4.26 -0.14
C TYR A 40 -9.12 5.01 -0.44
N PRO A 41 -9.10 6.33 -0.16
CA PRO A 41 -7.80 7.02 -0.10
C PRO A 41 -6.99 6.44 1.05
N TYR A 42 -5.69 6.53 0.94
CA TYR A 42 -4.82 5.91 1.93
C TYR A 42 -3.50 6.64 2.08
N VAL A 43 -2.89 6.44 3.23
CA VAL A 43 -1.56 6.94 3.56
C VAL A 43 -0.64 5.73 3.67
N VAL A 44 0.54 5.82 3.08
CA VAL A 44 1.57 4.79 3.20
C VAL A 44 2.69 5.33 4.08
N VAL A 45 3.05 4.56 5.09
CA VAL A 45 4.18 4.88 5.96
C VAL A 45 5.24 3.81 5.77
N PRO A 46 6.32 4.09 5.04
CA PRO A 46 7.40 3.14 4.88
C PRO A 46 8.08 2.85 6.21
N MET A 47 8.27 1.59 6.51
CA MET A 47 9.02 1.12 7.67
C MET A 47 10.40 0.65 7.27
N THR A 48 10.71 0.69 5.99
CA THR A 48 11.97 0.30 5.39
C THR A 48 12.30 1.31 4.31
N THR A 49 13.57 1.64 4.15
CA THR A 49 14.01 2.44 3.00
C THR A 49 14.34 1.49 1.85
N GLY A 50 13.79 1.75 0.67
CA GLY A 50 14.04 0.90 -0.48
C GLY A 50 13.16 1.24 -1.66
N ARG A 51 13.19 0.38 -2.66
CA ARG A 51 12.49 0.58 -3.93
C ARG A 51 11.34 -0.40 -4.09
N LEU A 52 10.21 0.10 -4.53
CA LEU A 52 9.09 -0.73 -4.93
C LEU A 52 8.89 -0.60 -6.45
N ALA A 53 8.55 -1.70 -7.08
CA ALA A 53 8.14 -1.72 -8.47
C ALA A 53 6.63 -1.75 -8.54
N LEU A 54 6.06 -0.89 -9.37
CA LEU A 54 4.62 -0.76 -9.53
C LEU A 54 4.25 -1.05 -10.98
N THR A 55 3.22 -1.84 -11.17
CA THR A 55 2.66 -2.11 -12.49
C THR A 55 1.20 -1.69 -12.48
N ALA A 56 0.84 -0.82 -13.40
CA ALA A 56 -0.54 -0.32 -13.56
C ALA A 56 -0.90 -0.32 -15.03
N ALA A 57 -2.14 0.03 -15.35
CA ALA A 57 -2.60 0.10 -16.73
C ALA A 57 -1.74 1.03 -17.59
N ALA A 58 -1.23 2.11 -17.01
CA ALA A 58 -0.37 3.08 -17.69
C ALA A 58 1.06 2.56 -17.92
N GLY A 59 1.42 1.42 -17.35
CA GLY A 59 2.74 0.82 -17.49
C GLY A 59 3.43 0.58 -16.16
N ALA A 60 4.72 0.26 -16.24
CA ALA A 60 5.54 -0.02 -15.09
C ALA A 60 6.28 1.23 -14.62
N ALA A 61 6.44 1.35 -13.31
CA ALA A 61 7.19 2.44 -12.69
C ALA A 61 7.89 1.92 -11.44
N THR A 62 8.83 2.69 -10.93
CA THR A 62 9.46 2.40 -9.65
C THR A 62 9.35 3.61 -8.75
N GLY A 63 9.28 3.36 -7.45
CA GLY A 63 9.28 4.41 -6.45
C GLY A 63 10.30 4.13 -5.37
N ASP A 64 11.04 5.14 -4.99
CA ASP A 64 11.96 5.05 -3.88
C ASP A 64 11.27 5.56 -2.62
N LEU A 65 11.23 4.73 -1.59
CA LEU A 65 10.60 5.05 -0.33
C LEU A 65 11.66 5.19 0.76
N VAL A 66 11.42 6.12 1.65
CA VAL A 66 12.33 6.39 2.77
C VAL A 66 11.59 6.12 4.06
N ILE A 67 12.21 5.35 4.95
CA ILE A 67 11.63 5.01 6.25
C ILE A 67 11.08 6.27 6.95
N GLY A 68 9.84 6.21 7.38
CA GLY A 68 9.18 7.29 8.11
C GLY A 68 8.64 8.43 7.25
N GLN A 69 8.88 8.44 5.94
CA GLN A 69 8.34 9.47 5.05
C GLN A 69 7.03 9.00 4.45
N ALA A 70 5.94 9.38 5.07
CA ALA A 70 4.60 9.02 4.62
C ALA A 70 4.19 9.78 3.36
N TYR A 71 3.31 9.17 2.58
CA TYR A 71 2.67 9.84 1.44
C TYR A 71 1.21 9.40 1.31
N TYR A 72 0.45 10.23 0.61
CA TYR A 72 -0.98 10.05 0.42
C TYR A 72 -1.28 9.61 -1.01
N ARG A 73 -2.27 8.72 -1.16
CA ARG A 73 -2.80 8.33 -2.45
C ARG A 73 -4.33 8.44 -2.44
N PRO A 74 -4.93 8.96 -3.51
CA PRO A 74 -6.39 9.01 -3.60
C PRO A 74 -6.98 7.62 -3.84
N ALA A 75 -8.27 7.49 -3.60
CA ALA A 75 -9.01 6.29 -3.95
C ALA A 75 -8.97 6.06 -5.46
N GLY A 76 -9.09 4.80 -5.86
CA GLY A 76 -9.16 4.42 -7.26
C GLY A 76 -7.85 3.94 -7.86
N ALA A 77 -6.75 4.02 -7.13
CA ALA A 77 -5.48 3.50 -7.62
C ALA A 77 -5.58 1.98 -7.86
N GLU A 78 -5.13 1.55 -9.02
CA GLU A 78 -5.06 0.13 -9.38
C GLU A 78 -3.64 -0.20 -9.78
N HIS A 79 -3.06 -1.19 -9.11
CA HIS A 79 -1.69 -1.56 -9.37
C HIS A 79 -1.33 -2.91 -8.76
N ASP A 80 -0.15 -3.40 -9.15
CA ASP A 80 0.54 -4.51 -8.51
C ASP A 80 1.82 -3.90 -7.92
N VAL A 81 2.11 -4.22 -6.68
CA VAL A 81 3.28 -3.69 -5.97
C VAL A 81 4.22 -4.84 -5.65
N ARG A 82 5.48 -4.69 -6.04
CA ARG A 82 6.52 -5.71 -5.84
C ARG A 82 7.72 -5.11 -5.12
N ASN A 83 8.27 -5.89 -4.19
CA ASN A 83 9.54 -5.55 -3.55
C ASN A 83 10.68 -5.73 -4.56
N ALA A 84 11.30 -4.63 -4.94
CA ALA A 84 12.42 -4.62 -5.90
C ALA A 84 13.78 -4.56 -5.20
N ASN A 85 13.84 -5.02 -3.96
CA ASN A 85 15.07 -5.03 -3.17
C ASN A 85 15.52 -6.47 -2.90
N ALA A 86 16.78 -6.61 -2.52
CA ALA A 86 17.35 -7.90 -2.11
C ALA A 86 17.11 -8.20 -0.63
N PHE A 87 16.28 -7.38 0.04
CA PHE A 87 15.97 -7.53 1.47
C PHE A 87 14.47 -7.37 1.68
N GLU A 88 13.99 -7.73 2.87
CA GLU A 88 12.58 -7.60 3.22
C GLU A 88 12.20 -6.11 3.26
N PHE A 89 11.02 -5.80 2.71
CA PHE A 89 10.46 -4.47 2.75
C PHE A 89 9.14 -4.46 3.49
N VAL A 90 8.95 -3.47 4.35
CA VAL A 90 7.73 -3.35 5.15
C VAL A 90 7.19 -1.93 5.03
N PHE A 91 5.88 -1.80 4.83
CA PHE A 91 5.21 -0.51 5.02
C PHE A 91 3.88 -0.72 5.73
N VAL A 92 3.37 0.35 6.30
CA VAL A 92 2.04 0.39 6.90
C VAL A 92 1.15 1.21 6.00
N GLU A 93 -0.01 0.67 5.68
CA GLU A 93 -1.02 1.31 4.86
C GLU A 93 -2.21 1.69 5.74
N ILE A 94 -2.58 2.96 5.72
CA ILE A 94 -3.69 3.48 6.50
C ILE A 94 -4.78 3.89 5.53
N GLU A 95 -5.81 3.06 5.40
CA GLU A 95 -6.96 3.36 4.55
C GLU A 95 -7.93 4.24 5.32
N LEU A 96 -8.33 5.34 4.69
CA LEU A 96 -9.21 6.32 5.29
C LEU A 96 -10.63 6.04 4.85
N LYS A 97 -11.39 5.37 5.68
CA LYS A 97 -12.79 5.03 5.40
C LYS A 97 -13.72 6.20 5.66
N THR A 98 -13.23 7.40 5.50
CA THR A 98 -13.94 8.58 5.91
C THR A 98 -15.34 8.61 5.31
N PRO A 99 -16.37 8.46 6.12
CA PRO A 99 -17.72 8.69 5.62
C PRO A 99 -17.85 10.15 5.24
N THR A 100 -18.84 10.44 4.40
CA THR A 100 -19.17 11.83 4.12
C THR A 100 -19.36 12.57 5.43
N PRO A 101 -18.67 13.70 5.66
CA PRO A 101 -18.86 14.46 6.89
C PRO A 101 -20.32 14.84 7.07
N ALA A 102 -20.80 14.79 8.31
CA ALA A 102 -22.14 15.22 8.61
C ALA A 102 -22.29 16.70 8.24
N PRO A 103 -23.44 17.11 7.66
CA PRO A 103 -23.68 18.52 7.38
C PRO A 103 -23.50 19.36 8.63
N GLY A 104 -22.73 20.44 8.53
CA GLY A 104 -22.45 21.30 9.67
C GLY A 104 -21.53 20.69 10.70
N GLY A 105 -21.01 19.51 10.43
CA GLY A 105 -20.12 18.82 11.34
C GLY A 105 -18.76 19.47 11.33
N ALA A 106 -18.56 20.41 12.17
CA ALA A 106 -17.25 21.02 12.36
C ALA A 106 -16.40 20.11 13.20
N ARG A 107 -15.15 20.18 12.92
CA ARG A 107 -14.25 19.37 13.69
C ARG A 107 -13.08 20.13 14.09
#